data_1a716d3af6d370f75b6aded9d276715b
#
_entry.id   1a716d3af6d370f75b6aded9d276715b
#
_cell.length_a   1.000
_cell.length_b   1.000
_cell.length_c   1.000
_cell.angle_alpha   90.00
_cell.angle_beta   90.00
_cell.angle_gamma   90.00
#
_symmetry.space_group_name_H-M   'P 1'
#
loop_
_entity.id
_entity.type
_entity.pdbx_description
1 polymer ?
#
loop_
_entity_poly.entity_id
_entity_poly.type
_entity_poly.pdbx_seq_one_letter_code
_entity_poly.pdbx_strand_id
1 'polypeptide(L)'
;MEKQTTLATVNSPTDTVLNLSTDSGFYTDWKYEYQLDTEQGIANPYPTDTIMPAATRMISTLCAFFKLPHSIEFSAIDTLEQLVIETLKKDASPDKFAENVVENLPFYVIAILSLVSKCFNARTILDPALQKQILQANFPDLEWNEQKLATIEFKVMKTLNYKVSQSLLLGAVERFTKEDILTRGIARKDFVGSLGIKLLRVVYAQKSQIYASLKPNVKCQDLFTRFKSNKLILAAATVTAILKFCAADEELVADNVVKRLSNDCFVEPKNITLLRDAIVNVIR
;
A
#
# COMPACT_ATOMS: atom_id res chain seq x y z
N MET A 1 36.74 -41.49 -33.83
CA MET A 1 35.54 -40.65 -34.06
C MET A 1 34.95 -40.33 -32.67
N GLU A 2 35.47 -39.30 -32.03
CA GLU A 2 34.99 -38.81 -30.73
C GLU A 2 33.91 -37.77 -30.97
N LYS A 3 32.73 -38.01 -30.39
CA LYS A 3 31.64 -37.04 -30.39
C LYS A 3 31.80 -36.13 -29.15
N GLN A 4 32.22 -34.92 -29.37
CA GLN A 4 32.17 -33.86 -28.39
C GLN A 4 30.70 -33.46 -28.12
N THR A 5 30.26 -33.69 -26.90
CA THR A 5 28.95 -33.20 -26.39
C THR A 5 29.16 -31.80 -25.84
N THR A 6 28.64 -30.81 -26.53
CA THR A 6 28.65 -29.40 -26.11
C THR A 6 27.60 -29.20 -25.02
N LEU A 7 28.03 -28.91 -23.81
CA LEU A 7 27.18 -28.46 -22.70
C LEU A 7 26.66 -27.05 -23.00
N ALA A 8 25.36 -26.94 -23.14
CA ALA A 8 24.68 -25.64 -23.22
C ALA A 8 24.69 -24.97 -21.85
N THR A 9 25.42 -23.88 -21.77
CA THR A 9 25.39 -22.94 -20.63
C THR A 9 24.03 -22.32 -20.54
N VAL A 10 23.31 -22.64 -19.46
CA VAL A 10 22.05 -21.98 -19.11
C VAL A 10 22.39 -20.59 -18.55
N ASN A 11 22.14 -19.57 -19.37
CA ASN A 11 22.21 -18.18 -18.93
C ASN A 11 21.12 -17.94 -17.89
N SER A 12 21.52 -17.56 -16.68
CA SER A 12 20.63 -17.02 -15.65
C SER A 12 19.93 -15.77 -16.19
N PRO A 13 18.64 -15.57 -15.91
CA PRO A 13 17.96 -14.34 -16.28
C PRO A 13 18.57 -13.19 -15.47
N THR A 14 19.36 -12.38 -16.15
CA THR A 14 19.82 -11.08 -15.66
C THR A 14 18.60 -10.24 -15.31
N ASP A 15 18.61 -9.72 -14.09
CA ASP A 15 17.75 -8.66 -13.61
C ASP A 15 17.63 -7.58 -14.67
N THR A 16 16.47 -7.49 -15.29
CA THR A 16 16.13 -6.37 -16.16
C THR A 16 15.92 -5.16 -15.27
N VAL A 17 17.00 -4.48 -14.93
CA VAL A 17 16.96 -3.11 -14.41
C VAL A 17 16.32 -2.31 -15.51
N LEU A 18 15.04 -1.94 -15.31
CA LEU A 18 14.37 -0.95 -16.15
C LEU A 18 15.20 0.34 -16.08
N ASN A 19 16.01 0.56 -17.11
CA ASN A 19 16.62 1.86 -17.39
C ASN A 19 15.47 2.81 -17.75
N LEU A 20 14.90 3.45 -16.74
CA LEU A 20 14.01 4.58 -16.91
C LEU A 20 14.85 5.72 -17.44
N SER A 21 14.81 5.90 -18.77
CA SER A 21 15.32 7.09 -19.43
C SER A 21 14.69 8.31 -18.77
N THR A 22 15.53 9.30 -18.48
CA THR A 22 15.17 10.59 -17.89
C THR A 22 14.45 11.46 -18.91
N ASP A 23 13.32 10.99 -19.43
CA ASP A 23 12.49 11.79 -20.34
C ASP A 23 11.52 12.62 -19.51
N SER A 24 11.60 13.94 -19.61
CA SER A 24 10.82 14.90 -18.83
C SER A 24 9.28 14.72 -18.97
N GLY A 25 8.82 14.07 -20.02
CA GLY A 25 7.43 13.72 -20.24
C GLY A 25 6.88 12.68 -19.25
N PHE A 26 7.70 11.71 -18.86
CA PHE A 26 7.28 10.65 -17.91
C PHE A 26 7.17 11.14 -16.47
N TYR A 27 7.86 12.22 -16.13
CA TYR A 27 7.83 12.83 -14.79
C TYR A 27 6.51 13.56 -14.47
N THR A 28 5.78 13.98 -15.48
CA THR A 28 4.47 14.65 -15.30
C THR A 28 3.34 13.65 -15.06
N ASP A 29 3.39 12.47 -15.67
CA ASP A 29 2.28 11.50 -15.63
C ASP A 29 2.04 10.90 -14.24
N TRP A 30 3.09 10.53 -13.50
CA TRP A 30 2.90 9.92 -12.19
C TRP A 30 2.28 10.88 -11.16
N LYS A 31 2.64 12.18 -11.17
CA LYS A 31 2.02 13.19 -10.30
C LYS A 31 0.54 13.36 -10.62
N TYR A 32 0.18 13.24 -11.88
CA TYR A 32 -1.21 13.31 -12.33
C TYR A 32 -2.06 12.16 -11.77
N GLU A 33 -1.54 10.93 -11.75
CA GLU A 33 -2.24 9.79 -11.14
C GLU A 33 -2.55 10.02 -9.66
N TYR A 34 -1.59 10.56 -8.90
CA TYR A 34 -1.80 10.90 -7.48
C TYR A 34 -2.79 12.06 -7.30
N GLN A 35 -2.81 13.00 -8.22
CA GLN A 35 -3.74 14.11 -8.20
C GLN A 35 -5.17 13.62 -8.43
N LEU A 36 -5.38 12.76 -9.42
CA LEU A 36 -6.67 12.12 -9.67
C LEU A 36 -7.14 11.28 -8.46
N ASP A 37 -6.25 10.48 -7.87
CA ASP A 37 -6.56 9.69 -6.67
C ASP A 37 -6.97 10.61 -5.50
N THR A 38 -6.28 11.73 -5.31
CA THR A 38 -6.60 12.72 -4.28
C THR A 38 -7.96 13.36 -4.52
N GLU A 39 -8.27 13.79 -5.74
CA GLU A 39 -9.55 14.38 -6.11
C GLU A 39 -10.71 13.39 -5.90
N GLN A 40 -10.51 12.14 -6.29
CA GLN A 40 -11.48 11.07 -6.03
C GLN A 40 -11.70 10.83 -4.54
N GLY A 41 -10.63 10.85 -3.74
CA GLY A 41 -10.70 10.71 -2.29
C GLY A 41 -11.42 11.87 -1.61
N ILE A 42 -11.22 13.11 -2.09
CA ILE A 42 -11.93 14.29 -1.58
C ILE A 42 -13.42 14.22 -1.91
N ALA A 43 -13.76 13.82 -3.13
CA ALA A 43 -15.15 13.71 -3.56
C ALA A 43 -15.92 12.59 -2.83
N ASN A 44 -15.21 11.63 -2.24
CA ASN A 44 -15.81 10.45 -1.62
C ASN A 44 -15.21 10.15 -0.24
N PRO A 45 -15.52 10.93 0.80
CA PRO A 45 -14.96 10.77 2.14
C PRO A 45 -15.63 9.61 2.90
N TYR A 46 -15.45 8.37 2.44
CA TYR A 46 -16.04 7.20 3.11
C TYR A 46 -15.22 6.74 4.31
N PRO A 47 -15.87 6.37 5.43
CA PRO A 47 -15.21 5.80 6.58
C PRO A 47 -14.84 4.33 6.32
N THR A 48 -13.56 4.08 6.06
CA THR A 48 -13.01 2.71 5.96
C THR A 48 -12.42 2.24 7.29
N ASP A 49 -12.50 3.07 8.30
CA ASP A 49 -11.73 2.95 9.55
C ASP A 49 -12.04 1.70 10.39
N THR A 50 -13.25 1.13 10.24
CA THR A 50 -13.67 -0.08 11.00
C THR A 50 -13.14 -1.39 10.42
N ILE A 51 -13.05 -1.48 9.12
CA ILE A 51 -12.69 -2.73 8.40
C ILE A 51 -11.18 -2.82 8.19
N MET A 52 -10.56 -1.73 7.79
CA MET A 52 -9.19 -1.71 7.29
C MET A 52 -8.12 -2.17 8.31
N PRO A 53 -8.18 -1.86 9.62
CA PRO A 53 -7.15 -2.33 10.55
C PRO A 53 -7.06 -3.85 10.67
N ALA A 54 -8.19 -4.54 10.72
CA ALA A 54 -8.24 -6.00 10.77
C ALA A 54 -7.80 -6.62 9.44
N ALA A 55 -8.31 -6.10 8.33
CA ALA A 55 -7.98 -6.53 6.98
C ALA A 55 -6.48 -6.37 6.67
N THR A 56 -5.88 -5.22 7.00
CA THR A 56 -4.46 -4.96 6.81
C THR A 56 -3.60 -5.98 7.55
N ARG A 57 -3.92 -6.24 8.82
CA ARG A 57 -3.19 -7.25 9.61
C ARG A 57 -3.29 -8.63 8.99
N MET A 58 -4.49 -9.04 8.55
CA MET A 58 -4.71 -10.34 7.92
C MET A 58 -3.93 -10.47 6.61
N ILE A 59 -4.02 -9.48 5.72
CA ILE A 59 -3.29 -9.44 4.45
C ILE A 59 -1.77 -9.52 4.72
N SER A 60 -1.24 -8.68 5.61
CA SER A 60 0.18 -8.68 5.95
C SER A 60 0.67 -10.01 6.52
N THR A 61 -0.14 -10.65 7.38
CA THR A 61 0.19 -11.97 7.96
C THR A 61 0.24 -13.04 6.87
N LEU A 62 -0.75 -13.08 6.00
CA LEU A 62 -0.79 -14.05 4.90
C LEU A 62 0.33 -13.82 3.89
N CYS A 63 0.60 -12.57 3.53
CA CYS A 63 1.72 -12.24 2.63
C CYS A 63 3.07 -12.64 3.22
N ALA A 64 3.28 -12.43 4.53
CA ALA A 64 4.50 -12.87 5.21
C ALA A 64 4.62 -14.41 5.24
N PHE A 65 3.53 -15.12 5.52
CA PHE A 65 3.48 -16.58 5.54
C PHE A 65 3.82 -17.19 4.18
N PHE A 66 3.22 -16.65 3.10
CA PHE A 66 3.47 -17.12 1.73
C PHE A 66 4.68 -16.50 1.07
N LYS A 67 5.42 -15.63 1.78
CA LYS A 67 6.58 -14.90 1.22
C LYS A 67 6.23 -14.15 -0.06
N LEU A 68 5.02 -13.58 -0.11
CA LEU A 68 4.60 -12.76 -1.24
C LEU A 68 5.34 -11.42 -1.26
N PRO A 69 5.62 -10.87 -2.44
CA PRO A 69 6.22 -9.55 -2.57
C PRO A 69 5.40 -8.45 -1.87
N HIS A 70 6.07 -7.44 -1.33
CA HIS A 70 5.41 -6.30 -0.69
C HIS A 70 4.50 -5.52 -1.65
N SER A 71 4.82 -5.52 -2.94
CA SER A 71 3.93 -4.94 -3.96
C SER A 71 2.55 -5.61 -3.98
N ILE A 72 2.48 -6.93 -3.80
CA ILE A 72 1.21 -7.66 -3.69
C ILE A 72 0.50 -7.33 -2.38
N GLU A 73 1.24 -7.30 -1.26
CA GLU A 73 0.72 -6.95 0.05
C GLU A 73 -0.02 -5.60 0.03
N PHE A 74 0.68 -4.55 -0.38
CA PHE A 74 0.12 -3.20 -0.36
C PHE A 74 -0.91 -2.95 -1.46
N SER A 75 -0.77 -3.57 -2.63
CA SER A 75 -1.80 -3.53 -3.67
C SER A 75 -3.08 -4.24 -3.23
N ALA A 76 -2.98 -5.33 -2.47
CA ALA A 76 -4.15 -6.01 -1.92
C ALA A 76 -4.87 -5.15 -0.87
N ILE A 77 -4.13 -4.45 -0.02
CA ILE A 77 -4.71 -3.51 0.97
C ILE A 77 -5.44 -2.37 0.26
N ASP A 78 -4.80 -1.73 -0.72
CA ASP A 78 -5.42 -0.64 -1.50
C ASP A 78 -6.63 -1.13 -2.30
N THR A 79 -6.56 -2.34 -2.88
CA THR A 79 -7.68 -2.96 -3.61
C THR A 79 -8.88 -3.21 -2.69
N LEU A 80 -8.64 -3.66 -1.47
CA LEU A 80 -9.71 -3.85 -0.49
C LEU A 80 -10.31 -2.52 -0.05
N GLU A 81 -9.48 -1.49 0.22
CA GLU A 81 -9.96 -0.15 0.57
C GLU A 81 -10.84 0.40 -0.56
N GLN A 82 -10.40 0.27 -1.80
CA GLN A 82 -11.17 0.71 -2.96
C GLN A 82 -12.47 -0.07 -3.14
N LEU A 83 -12.46 -1.39 -2.91
CA LEU A 83 -13.68 -2.21 -2.93
C LEU A 83 -14.71 -1.69 -1.93
N VAL A 84 -14.29 -1.42 -0.69
CA VAL A 84 -15.16 -0.87 0.35
C VAL A 84 -15.74 0.47 -0.10
N ILE A 85 -14.92 1.39 -0.59
CA ILE A 85 -15.33 2.70 -1.08
C ILE A 85 -16.35 2.57 -2.23
N GLU A 86 -16.03 1.77 -3.26
CA GLU A 86 -16.89 1.62 -4.44
C GLU A 86 -18.23 0.93 -4.10
N THR A 87 -18.26 0.09 -3.10
CA THR A 87 -19.50 -0.53 -2.66
C THR A 87 -20.34 0.44 -1.84
N LEU A 88 -19.73 1.20 -0.92
CA LEU A 88 -20.42 2.22 -0.14
C LEU A 88 -21.03 3.32 -1.01
N LYS A 89 -20.41 3.65 -2.15
CA LYS A 89 -20.99 4.59 -3.13
C LYS A 89 -22.29 4.06 -3.76
N LYS A 90 -22.42 2.76 -3.91
CA LYS A 90 -23.55 2.12 -4.63
C LYS A 90 -24.64 1.61 -3.71
N ASP A 91 -24.33 1.43 -2.43
CA ASP A 91 -25.24 0.79 -1.48
C ASP A 91 -26.02 1.83 -0.67
N ALA A 92 -27.35 1.68 -0.65
CA ALA A 92 -28.22 2.51 0.17
C ALA A 92 -28.13 2.18 1.68
N SER A 93 -27.42 1.11 2.05
CA SER A 93 -27.29 0.63 3.43
C SER A 93 -25.83 0.33 3.78
N PRO A 94 -25.00 1.34 4.04
CA PRO A 94 -23.59 1.18 4.36
C PRO A 94 -23.30 0.22 5.52
N ASP A 95 -24.17 0.24 6.56
CA ASP A 95 -23.98 -0.59 7.75
C ASP A 95 -24.11 -2.08 7.44
N LYS A 96 -25.12 -2.48 6.65
CA LYS A 96 -25.30 -3.88 6.23
C LYS A 96 -24.17 -4.40 5.37
N PHE A 97 -23.59 -3.52 4.55
CA PHE A 97 -22.41 -3.89 3.77
C PHE A 97 -21.19 -4.09 4.67
N ALA A 98 -20.97 -3.18 5.62
CA ALA A 98 -19.86 -3.27 6.57
C ALA A 98 -19.96 -4.58 7.39
N GLU A 99 -21.15 -4.92 7.89
CA GLU A 99 -21.44 -6.20 8.58
C GLU A 99 -21.10 -7.40 7.69
N ASN A 100 -21.59 -7.43 6.46
CA ASN A 100 -21.32 -8.52 5.51
C ASN A 100 -19.83 -8.66 5.20
N VAL A 101 -19.09 -7.56 5.04
CA VAL A 101 -17.63 -7.60 4.80
C VAL A 101 -16.91 -8.12 6.04
N VAL A 102 -17.29 -7.68 7.24
CA VAL A 102 -16.68 -8.17 8.49
C VAL A 102 -16.90 -9.66 8.67
N GLU A 103 -18.12 -10.14 8.50
CA GLU A 103 -18.45 -11.57 8.60
C GLU A 103 -17.72 -12.45 7.57
N ASN A 104 -17.51 -11.91 6.38
CA ASN A 104 -16.88 -12.63 5.27
C ASN A 104 -15.44 -12.16 4.98
N LEU A 105 -14.83 -11.40 5.89
CA LEU A 105 -13.51 -10.80 5.69
C LEU A 105 -12.43 -11.80 5.23
N PRO A 106 -12.34 -13.02 5.79
CA PRO A 106 -11.37 -14.00 5.33
C PRO A 106 -11.53 -14.36 3.85
N PHE A 107 -12.76 -14.53 3.38
CA PHE A 107 -13.01 -14.80 1.96
C PHE A 107 -12.66 -13.61 1.06
N TYR A 108 -13.02 -12.38 1.47
CA TYR A 108 -12.65 -11.18 0.73
C TYR A 108 -11.13 -11.00 0.63
N VAL A 109 -10.42 -11.20 1.74
CA VAL A 109 -8.95 -11.08 1.76
C VAL A 109 -8.30 -12.11 0.84
N ILE A 110 -8.75 -13.37 0.87
CA ILE A 110 -8.18 -14.42 0.01
C ILE A 110 -8.51 -14.18 -1.46
N ALA A 111 -9.75 -13.79 -1.77
CA ALA A 111 -10.14 -13.44 -3.13
C ALA A 111 -9.30 -12.29 -3.70
N ILE A 112 -9.08 -11.23 -2.91
CA ILE A 112 -8.27 -10.09 -3.33
C ILE A 112 -6.80 -10.48 -3.50
N LEU A 113 -6.22 -11.24 -2.56
CA LEU A 113 -4.84 -11.72 -2.68
C LEU A 113 -4.67 -12.60 -3.92
N SER A 114 -5.63 -13.47 -4.23
CA SER A 114 -5.65 -14.29 -5.45
C SER A 114 -5.68 -13.41 -6.70
N LEU A 115 -6.59 -12.44 -6.76
CA LEU A 115 -6.73 -11.51 -7.89
C LEU A 115 -5.45 -10.69 -8.11
N VAL A 116 -4.93 -10.06 -7.05
CA VAL A 116 -3.72 -9.25 -7.13
C VAL A 116 -2.53 -10.09 -7.56
N SER A 117 -2.37 -11.31 -7.01
CA SER A 117 -1.30 -12.23 -7.38
C SER A 117 -1.37 -12.61 -8.86
N LYS A 118 -2.56 -12.86 -9.39
CA LYS A 118 -2.78 -13.13 -10.83
C LYS A 118 -2.42 -11.92 -11.69
N CYS A 119 -2.85 -10.72 -11.29
CA CYS A 119 -2.60 -9.49 -12.04
C CYS A 119 -1.10 -9.13 -12.12
N PHE A 120 -0.34 -9.40 -11.08
CA PHE A 120 1.09 -9.10 -11.03
C PHE A 120 2.00 -10.29 -11.37
N ASN A 121 1.44 -11.34 -11.99
CA ASN A 121 2.18 -12.54 -12.41
C ASN A 121 3.08 -13.10 -11.29
N ALA A 122 2.59 -13.10 -10.05
CA ALA A 122 3.32 -13.65 -8.93
C ALA A 122 3.60 -15.13 -9.16
N ARG A 123 4.83 -15.57 -8.91
CA ARG A 123 5.21 -16.98 -9.01
C ARG A 123 4.38 -17.88 -8.10
N THR A 124 3.95 -17.35 -6.97
CA THR A 124 3.05 -18.04 -6.05
C THR A 124 1.62 -17.59 -6.34
N ILE A 125 0.90 -18.35 -7.13
CA ILE A 125 -0.54 -18.18 -7.31
C ILE A 125 -1.22 -18.96 -6.20
N LEU A 126 -2.13 -18.30 -5.49
CA LEU A 126 -2.97 -18.96 -4.48
C LEU A 126 -3.98 -19.86 -5.21
N ASP A 127 -3.63 -21.13 -5.41
CA ASP A 127 -4.55 -22.12 -5.97
C ASP A 127 -5.68 -22.46 -4.98
N PRO A 128 -6.79 -23.05 -5.43
CA PRO A 128 -7.92 -23.38 -4.56
C PRO A 128 -7.58 -24.31 -3.39
N ALA A 129 -6.65 -25.24 -3.57
CA ALA A 129 -6.23 -26.15 -2.51
C ALA A 129 -5.49 -25.41 -1.41
N LEU A 130 -4.58 -24.51 -1.79
CA LEU A 130 -3.85 -23.66 -0.87
C LEU A 130 -4.78 -22.66 -0.17
N GLN A 131 -5.73 -22.05 -0.89
CA GLN A 131 -6.73 -21.17 -0.31
C GLN A 131 -7.58 -21.88 0.77
N LYS A 132 -8.02 -23.12 0.49
CA LYS A 132 -8.73 -23.96 1.45
C LYS A 132 -7.88 -24.22 2.70
N GLN A 133 -6.63 -24.62 2.50
CA GLN A 133 -5.71 -24.92 3.59
C GLN A 133 -5.48 -23.70 4.49
N ILE A 134 -5.34 -22.50 3.90
CA ILE A 134 -5.20 -21.24 4.62
C ILE A 134 -6.44 -20.96 5.48
N LEU A 135 -7.62 -21.03 4.89
CA LEU A 135 -8.86 -20.72 5.60
C LEU A 135 -9.07 -21.70 6.75
N GLN A 136 -8.89 -22.99 6.52
CA GLN A 136 -9.05 -24.00 7.57
C GLN A 136 -8.01 -23.88 8.70
N ALA A 137 -6.76 -23.52 8.38
CA ALA A 137 -5.72 -23.38 9.38
C ALA A 137 -5.88 -22.12 10.26
N ASN A 138 -6.37 -21.01 9.70
CA ASN A 138 -6.48 -19.74 10.41
C ASN A 138 -7.90 -19.44 10.92
N PHE A 139 -8.92 -20.08 10.36
CA PHE A 139 -10.32 -19.87 10.67
C PHE A 139 -11.03 -21.24 10.72
N PRO A 140 -10.76 -22.08 11.72
CA PRO A 140 -11.28 -23.44 11.80
C PRO A 140 -12.81 -23.48 11.84
N ASP A 141 -13.45 -22.47 12.41
CA ASP A 141 -14.91 -22.34 12.48
C ASP A 141 -15.56 -21.89 11.16
N LEU A 142 -14.73 -21.50 10.17
CA LEU A 142 -15.22 -21.04 8.88
C LEU A 142 -15.34 -22.21 7.91
N GLU A 143 -16.56 -22.55 7.53
CA GLU A 143 -16.79 -23.62 6.55
C GLU A 143 -16.25 -23.22 5.18
N TRP A 144 -15.35 -24.07 4.65
CA TRP A 144 -14.81 -23.86 3.29
C TRP A 144 -15.92 -24.05 2.26
N ASN A 145 -16.06 -23.02 1.40
CA ASN A 145 -16.99 -23.07 0.29
C ASN A 145 -16.34 -22.41 -0.94
N GLU A 146 -15.89 -23.25 -1.89
CA GLU A 146 -15.24 -22.80 -3.12
C GLU A 146 -16.17 -21.94 -3.99
N GLN A 147 -17.45 -22.28 -4.06
CA GLN A 147 -18.43 -21.51 -4.82
C GLN A 147 -18.65 -20.13 -4.22
N LYS A 148 -18.67 -20.03 -2.88
CA LYS A 148 -18.73 -18.73 -2.17
C LYS A 148 -17.51 -17.88 -2.49
N LEU A 149 -16.31 -18.45 -2.47
CA LEU A 149 -15.08 -17.73 -2.79
C LEU A 149 -15.08 -17.23 -4.24
N ALA A 150 -15.43 -18.09 -5.21
CA ALA A 150 -15.56 -17.70 -6.61
C ALA A 150 -16.60 -16.58 -6.82
N THR A 151 -17.73 -16.65 -6.10
CA THR A 151 -18.75 -15.61 -6.13
C THR A 151 -18.23 -14.29 -5.60
N ILE A 152 -17.46 -14.31 -4.50
CA ILE A 152 -16.83 -13.11 -3.93
C ILE A 152 -15.77 -12.57 -4.87
N GLU A 153 -14.89 -13.40 -5.45
CA GLU A 153 -13.88 -13.00 -6.43
C GLU A 153 -14.53 -12.28 -7.62
N PHE A 154 -15.60 -12.84 -8.18
CA PHE A 154 -16.36 -12.22 -9.26
C PHE A 154 -17.00 -10.89 -8.85
N LYS A 155 -17.59 -10.83 -7.64
CA LYS A 155 -18.17 -9.60 -7.09
C LYS A 155 -17.13 -8.50 -6.94
N VAL A 156 -15.93 -8.83 -6.43
CA VAL A 156 -14.80 -7.91 -6.31
C VAL A 156 -14.42 -7.36 -7.68
N MET A 157 -14.18 -8.23 -8.66
CA MET A 157 -13.82 -7.83 -10.03
C MET A 157 -14.87 -6.90 -10.64
N LYS A 158 -16.14 -7.25 -10.54
CA LYS A 158 -17.26 -6.45 -11.08
C LYS A 158 -17.37 -5.09 -10.40
N THR A 159 -17.21 -5.04 -9.07
CA THR A 159 -17.31 -3.79 -8.31
C THR A 159 -16.18 -2.83 -8.67
N LEU A 160 -14.98 -3.34 -8.88
CA LEU A 160 -13.79 -2.58 -9.26
C LEU A 160 -13.69 -2.33 -10.78
N ASN A 161 -14.72 -2.68 -11.57
CA ASN A 161 -14.69 -2.59 -13.03
C ASN A 161 -13.44 -3.27 -13.63
N TYR A 162 -13.04 -4.42 -13.07
CA TYR A 162 -11.86 -5.22 -13.47
C TYR A 162 -10.52 -4.46 -13.38
N LYS A 163 -10.45 -3.41 -12.57
CA LYS A 163 -9.23 -2.63 -12.35
C LYS A 163 -8.59 -3.02 -11.02
N VAL A 164 -7.39 -3.59 -11.10
CA VAL A 164 -6.52 -3.84 -9.96
C VAL A 164 -5.27 -3.00 -10.15
N SER A 165 -5.06 -2.04 -9.26
CA SER A 165 -3.97 -1.08 -9.37
C SER A 165 -2.78 -1.46 -8.48
N GLN A 166 -1.59 -1.03 -8.87
CA GLN A 166 -0.45 -1.04 -7.96
C GLN A 166 -0.68 -0.05 -6.82
N SER A 167 -0.07 -0.33 -5.66
CA SER A 167 -0.15 0.59 -4.54
C SER A 167 0.59 1.89 -4.85
N LEU A 168 -0.18 2.97 -4.96
CA LEU A 168 0.37 4.31 -5.15
C LEU A 168 1.21 4.75 -3.94
N LEU A 169 0.75 4.45 -2.72
CA LEU A 169 1.49 4.83 -1.51
C LEU A 169 2.84 4.14 -1.43
N LEU A 170 2.92 2.83 -1.71
CA LEU A 170 4.19 2.11 -1.77
C LEU A 170 5.13 2.72 -2.81
N GLY A 171 4.64 2.94 -4.04
CA GLY A 171 5.43 3.51 -5.13
C GLY A 171 6.01 4.89 -4.79
N ALA A 172 5.21 5.76 -4.14
CA ALA A 172 5.69 7.06 -3.70
C ALA A 172 6.75 6.95 -2.59
N VAL A 173 6.54 6.08 -1.60
CA VAL A 173 7.52 5.86 -0.51
C VAL A 173 8.84 5.31 -1.06
N GLU A 174 8.79 4.33 -1.97
CA GLU A 174 9.99 3.78 -2.61
C GLU A 174 10.76 4.85 -3.40
N ARG A 175 10.03 5.67 -4.19
CA ARG A 175 10.62 6.76 -4.96
C ARG A 175 11.29 7.79 -4.07
N PHE A 176 10.57 8.36 -3.12
CA PHE A 176 11.11 9.38 -2.21
C PHE A 176 12.25 8.83 -1.36
N THR A 177 12.14 7.59 -0.89
CA THR A 177 13.23 6.93 -0.16
C THR A 177 14.49 6.84 -1.03
N LYS A 178 14.36 6.41 -2.28
CA LYS A 178 15.49 6.33 -3.21
C LYS A 178 16.12 7.70 -3.45
N GLU A 179 15.31 8.70 -3.76
CA GLU A 179 15.82 10.04 -4.13
C GLU A 179 16.38 10.82 -2.94
N ASP A 180 15.75 10.75 -1.76
CA ASP A 180 16.10 11.61 -0.62
C ASP A 180 17.02 10.96 0.41
N ILE A 181 16.96 9.64 0.55
CA ILE A 181 17.75 8.94 1.57
C ILE A 181 18.92 8.21 0.94
N LEU A 182 18.66 7.34 -0.03
CA LEU A 182 19.70 6.46 -0.59
C LEU A 182 20.68 7.21 -1.49
N THR A 183 20.19 8.09 -2.38
CA THR A 183 21.02 8.88 -3.29
C THR A 183 21.92 9.86 -2.52
N ARG A 184 21.49 10.34 -1.35
CA ARG A 184 22.26 11.23 -0.48
C ARG A 184 23.18 10.48 0.48
N GLY A 185 23.14 9.15 0.50
CA GLY A 185 23.99 8.34 1.38
C GLY A 185 23.65 8.44 2.87
N ILE A 186 22.43 8.91 3.22
CA ILE A 186 22.02 9.15 4.61
C ILE A 186 21.92 7.84 5.40
N ALA A 187 21.50 6.74 4.77
CA ALA A 187 21.37 5.45 5.42
C ALA A 187 21.60 4.28 4.46
N ARG A 188 21.87 3.09 5.04
CA ARG A 188 22.09 1.85 4.27
C ARG A 188 20.77 1.36 3.66
N LYS A 189 20.82 0.95 2.39
CA LYS A 189 19.67 0.48 1.61
C LYS A 189 18.84 -0.59 2.34
N ASP A 190 19.50 -1.62 2.86
CA ASP A 190 18.83 -2.76 3.49
C ASP A 190 18.06 -2.36 4.76
N PHE A 191 18.65 -1.47 5.56
CA PHE A 191 18.02 -0.95 6.77
C PHE A 191 16.81 -0.09 6.44
N VAL A 192 16.97 0.87 5.52
CA VAL A 192 15.91 1.79 5.11
C VAL A 192 14.74 1.05 4.45
N GLY A 193 15.04 0.08 3.57
CA GLY A 193 14.01 -0.73 2.94
C GLY A 193 13.18 -1.51 3.96
N SER A 194 13.86 -2.20 4.89
CA SER A 194 13.15 -2.95 5.95
C SER A 194 12.33 -2.04 6.87
N LEU A 195 12.87 -0.89 7.26
CA LEU A 195 12.17 0.09 8.11
C LEU A 195 10.97 0.69 7.36
N GLY A 196 11.14 1.05 6.08
CA GLY A 196 10.08 1.62 5.26
C GLY A 196 8.87 0.69 5.14
N ILE A 197 9.10 -0.60 4.90
CA ILE A 197 8.02 -1.61 4.84
C ILE A 197 7.31 -1.75 6.19
N LYS A 198 8.07 -1.81 7.30
CA LYS A 198 7.47 -1.89 8.65
C LYS A 198 6.62 -0.65 8.96
N LEU A 199 7.14 0.53 8.64
CA LEU A 199 6.42 1.80 8.80
C LEU A 199 5.14 1.84 7.96
N LEU A 200 5.20 1.42 6.69
CA LEU A 200 4.01 1.36 5.85
C LEU A 200 2.94 0.44 6.41
N ARG A 201 3.30 -0.73 6.95
CA ARG A 201 2.34 -1.62 7.61
C ARG A 201 1.65 -0.93 8.79
N VAL A 202 2.41 -0.21 9.61
CA VAL A 202 1.83 0.56 10.73
C VAL A 202 0.93 1.68 10.21
N VAL A 203 1.36 2.43 9.19
CA VAL A 203 0.57 3.49 8.58
C VAL A 203 -0.76 2.96 8.05
N TYR A 204 -0.78 1.85 7.34
CA TYR A 204 -2.02 1.24 6.85
C TYR A 204 -2.89 0.69 8.00
N ALA A 205 -2.30 0.01 8.98
CA ALA A 205 -3.03 -0.59 10.09
C ALA A 205 -3.61 0.44 11.07
N GLN A 206 -2.97 1.60 11.18
CA GLN A 206 -3.33 2.64 12.16
C GLN A 206 -3.68 3.98 11.53
N LYS A 207 -4.04 3.97 10.25
CA LYS A 207 -4.38 5.16 9.47
C LYS A 207 -5.41 6.05 10.17
N SER A 208 -6.46 5.47 10.74
CA SER A 208 -7.50 6.21 11.48
C SER A 208 -6.96 6.88 12.73
N GLN A 209 -6.09 6.23 13.50
CA GLN A 209 -5.49 6.81 14.71
C GLN A 209 -4.53 7.95 14.37
N ILE A 210 -3.73 7.78 13.30
CA ILE A 210 -2.84 8.83 12.79
C ILE A 210 -3.64 10.07 12.44
N TYR A 211 -4.74 9.92 11.68
CA TYR A 211 -5.57 11.07 11.33
C TYR A 211 -6.39 11.63 12.48
N ALA A 212 -6.84 10.79 13.42
CA ALA A 212 -7.51 11.26 14.63
C ALA A 212 -6.60 12.15 15.48
N SER A 213 -5.31 11.82 15.59
CA SER A 213 -4.32 12.64 16.31
C SER A 213 -4.02 13.99 15.63
N LEU A 214 -4.25 14.08 14.31
CA LEU A 214 -4.09 15.32 13.56
C LEU A 214 -5.28 16.28 13.69
N LYS A 215 -6.48 15.75 13.89
CA LYS A 215 -7.73 16.53 13.88
C LYS A 215 -7.71 17.77 14.78
N PRO A 216 -7.15 17.74 16.00
CA PRO A 216 -7.06 18.93 16.85
C PRO A 216 -6.15 20.03 16.28
N ASN A 217 -5.16 19.67 15.46
CA ASN A 217 -4.16 20.58 14.92
C ASN A 217 -4.56 21.17 13.55
N VAL A 218 -5.61 20.64 12.91
CA VAL A 218 -6.08 21.06 11.59
C VAL A 218 -7.43 21.73 11.75
N LYS A 219 -7.44 23.07 11.78
CA LYS A 219 -8.64 23.88 12.04
C LYS A 219 -9.69 23.85 10.90
N CYS A 220 -9.24 23.56 9.66
CA CYS A 220 -10.10 23.57 8.49
C CYS A 220 -10.47 22.13 8.09
N GLN A 221 -11.77 21.83 8.00
CA GLN A 221 -12.28 20.52 7.61
C GLN A 221 -11.86 20.14 6.19
N ASP A 222 -11.86 21.09 5.25
CA ASP A 222 -11.44 20.83 3.86
C ASP A 222 -9.95 20.46 3.79
N LEU A 223 -9.12 21.15 4.58
CA LEU A 223 -7.69 20.80 4.68
C LEU A 223 -7.52 19.41 5.27
N PHE A 224 -8.30 19.05 6.29
CA PHE A 224 -8.26 17.72 6.88
C PHE A 224 -8.68 16.64 5.89
N THR A 225 -9.71 16.87 5.10
CA THR A 225 -10.16 15.96 4.05
C THR A 225 -9.06 15.77 2.98
N ARG A 226 -8.41 16.85 2.56
CA ARG A 226 -7.27 16.79 1.64
C ARG A 226 -6.10 15.99 2.20
N PHE A 227 -5.79 16.15 3.49
CA PHE A 227 -4.78 15.33 4.15
C PHE A 227 -5.10 13.83 4.09
N LYS A 228 -6.33 13.45 4.39
CA LYS A 228 -6.76 12.05 4.37
C LYS A 228 -6.70 11.43 2.97
N SER A 229 -6.98 12.23 1.95
CA SER A 229 -7.07 11.76 0.56
C SER A 229 -5.75 11.77 -0.19
N ASN A 230 -4.77 12.55 0.26
CA ASN A 230 -3.50 12.73 -0.47
C ASN A 230 -2.44 11.71 -0.04
N LYS A 231 -2.27 10.67 -0.86
CA LYS A 231 -1.25 9.62 -0.65
C LYS A 231 0.18 10.13 -0.76
N LEU A 232 0.44 11.21 -1.54
CA LEU A 232 1.80 11.79 -1.63
C LEU A 232 2.21 12.44 -0.31
N ILE A 233 1.31 13.16 0.35
CA ILE A 233 1.61 13.75 1.68
C ILE A 233 1.89 12.63 2.68
N LEU A 234 1.09 11.56 2.65
CA LEU A 234 1.28 10.41 3.53
C LEU A 234 2.63 9.70 3.25
N ALA A 235 3.00 9.56 1.98
CA ALA A 235 4.30 9.02 1.59
C ALA A 235 5.46 9.91 2.06
N ALA A 236 5.38 11.23 1.83
CA ALA A 236 6.38 12.19 2.27
C ALA A 236 6.55 12.18 3.79
N ALA A 237 5.45 12.13 4.54
CA ALA A 237 5.47 12.02 5.99
C ALA A 237 6.08 10.69 6.47
N THR A 238 5.80 9.59 5.78
CA THR A 238 6.39 8.28 6.07
C THR A 238 7.90 8.29 5.83
N VAL A 239 8.37 8.86 4.72
CA VAL A 239 9.80 8.98 4.41
C VAL A 239 10.53 9.89 5.40
N THR A 240 9.92 11.00 5.80
CA THR A 240 10.50 11.87 6.83
C THR A 240 10.49 11.24 8.23
N ALA A 241 9.54 10.34 8.51
CA ALA A 241 9.58 9.50 9.72
C ALA A 241 10.74 8.48 9.66
N ILE A 242 11.00 7.85 8.50
CA ILE A 242 12.19 6.99 8.29
C ILE A 242 13.46 7.77 8.61
N LEU A 243 13.60 8.99 8.07
CA LEU A 243 14.75 9.85 8.35
C LEU A 243 14.93 10.11 9.85
N LYS A 244 13.86 10.41 10.56
CA LYS A 244 13.91 10.65 12.02
C LYS A 244 14.44 9.45 12.81
N PHE A 245 14.21 8.23 12.31
CA PHE A 245 14.75 7.01 12.91
C PHE A 245 16.18 6.68 12.47
N CYS A 246 16.60 7.17 11.30
CA CYS A 246 17.92 6.87 10.74
C CYS A 246 18.99 7.91 11.13
N ALA A 247 18.60 9.17 11.22
CA ALA A 247 19.49 10.33 11.35
C ALA A 247 19.00 11.22 12.51
N ALA A 248 19.00 10.67 13.72
CA ALA A 248 18.50 11.37 14.92
C ALA A 248 19.23 12.70 15.20
N ASP A 249 20.47 12.87 14.70
CA ASP A 249 21.34 14.01 15.02
C ASP A 249 21.47 15.03 13.87
N GLU A 250 20.81 14.82 12.71
CA GLU A 250 20.94 15.69 11.52
C GLU A 250 19.64 16.44 11.20
N GLU A 251 19.20 17.32 12.07
CA GLU A 251 17.97 18.11 11.91
C GLU A 251 17.98 18.94 10.60
N LEU A 252 19.15 19.49 10.22
CA LEU A 252 19.30 20.27 8.99
C LEU A 252 19.05 19.43 7.72
N VAL A 253 19.45 18.17 7.71
CA VAL A 253 19.20 17.24 6.58
C VAL A 253 17.71 16.93 6.48
N ALA A 254 17.06 16.67 7.62
CA ALA A 254 15.64 16.41 7.67
C ALA A 254 14.80 17.59 7.14
N ASP A 255 15.16 18.82 7.51
CA ASP A 255 14.49 20.05 7.04
C ASP A 255 14.63 20.27 5.53
N ASN A 256 15.81 20.01 4.97
CA ASN A 256 16.03 20.11 3.52
C ASN A 256 15.20 19.09 2.75
N VAL A 257 15.09 17.86 3.26
CA VAL A 257 14.25 16.82 2.66
C VAL A 257 12.76 17.19 2.76
N VAL A 258 12.30 17.68 3.92
CA VAL A 258 10.93 18.17 4.09
C VAL A 258 10.60 19.28 3.08
N LYS A 259 11.47 20.27 2.91
CA LYS A 259 11.28 21.36 1.94
C LYS A 259 11.18 20.83 0.51
N ARG A 260 12.04 19.89 0.11
CA ARG A 260 11.98 19.29 -1.23
C ARG A 260 10.68 18.51 -1.42
N LEU A 261 10.33 17.63 -0.49
CA LEU A 261 9.11 16.85 -0.56
C LEU A 261 7.84 17.71 -0.54
N SER A 262 7.89 18.87 0.15
CA SER A 262 6.78 19.82 0.15
C SER A 262 6.50 20.40 -1.23
N ASN A 263 7.56 20.68 -2.00
CA ASN A 263 7.46 21.13 -3.39
C ASN A 263 6.89 20.02 -4.30
N ASP A 264 7.33 18.77 -4.10
CA ASP A 264 6.84 17.63 -4.88
C ASP A 264 5.37 17.29 -4.60
N CYS A 265 4.95 17.47 -3.36
CA CYS A 265 3.57 17.23 -2.93
C CYS A 265 2.64 18.43 -3.07
N PHE A 266 3.16 19.61 -3.46
CA PHE A 266 2.42 20.88 -3.54
C PHE A 266 1.73 21.26 -2.22
N VAL A 267 2.44 21.10 -1.10
CA VAL A 267 1.92 21.39 0.25
C VAL A 267 2.96 22.15 1.06
N GLU A 268 2.50 22.82 2.12
CA GLU A 268 3.43 23.49 3.04
C GLU A 268 4.26 22.48 3.84
N PRO A 269 5.55 22.76 4.10
CA PRO A 269 6.44 21.89 4.87
C PRO A 269 5.87 21.47 6.23
N LYS A 270 5.17 22.39 6.90
CA LYS A 270 4.53 22.13 8.21
C LYS A 270 3.51 20.99 8.16
N ASN A 271 2.85 20.79 7.01
CA ASN A 271 1.84 19.76 6.84
C ASN A 271 2.49 18.36 6.84
N ILE A 272 3.63 18.22 6.17
CA ILE A 272 4.42 16.97 6.19
C ILE A 272 4.94 16.70 7.59
N THR A 273 5.46 17.74 8.28
CA THR A 273 5.97 17.63 9.64
C THR A 273 4.89 17.20 10.64
N LEU A 274 3.69 17.80 10.57
CA LEU A 274 2.56 17.42 11.42
C LEU A 274 2.18 15.95 11.24
N LEU A 275 2.07 15.50 10.00
CA LEU A 275 1.70 14.12 9.70
C LEU A 275 2.83 13.14 10.08
N ARG A 276 4.09 13.50 9.86
CA ARG A 276 5.26 12.73 10.34
C ARG A 276 5.20 12.52 11.85
N ASP A 277 4.97 13.60 12.60
CA ASP A 277 4.96 13.52 14.06
C ASP A 277 3.76 12.70 14.57
N ALA A 278 2.61 12.76 13.89
CA ALA A 278 1.49 11.88 14.16
C ALA A 278 1.85 10.40 13.93
N ILE A 279 2.53 10.07 12.82
CA ILE A 279 3.01 8.70 12.54
C ILE A 279 3.98 8.24 13.64
N VAL A 280 4.97 9.06 13.98
CA VAL A 280 5.96 8.72 15.02
C VAL A 280 5.33 8.51 16.39
N ASN A 281 4.33 9.30 16.76
CA ASN A 281 3.63 9.19 18.04
C ASN A 281 2.80 7.91 18.15
N VAL A 282 2.24 7.42 17.04
CA VAL A 282 1.47 6.17 17.01
C VAL A 282 2.38 4.93 17.11
N ILE A 283 3.66 5.06 16.77
CA ILE A 283 4.64 3.95 16.79
C ILE A 283 5.31 3.82 18.18
N ARG A 284 5.36 4.91 18.94
CA ARG A 284 5.90 4.91 20.29
C ARG A 284 4.95 4.32 21.30
#